data_2ce44da7255488fe7e85f1e8429b991e
#
_entry.id   2ce44da7255488fe7e85f1e8429b991e
#
_cell.length_a   1.000
_cell.length_b   1.000
_cell.length_c   1.000
_cell.angle_alpha   90.00
_cell.angle_beta   90.00
_cell.angle_gamma   90.00
#
_symmetry.space_group_name_H-M   'P 1'
#
loop_
_entity.id
_entity.type
_entity.pdbx_description
1 polymer ?
#
loop_
_entity_poly.entity_id
_entity_poly.type
_entity_poly.pdbx_seq_one_letter_code
_entity_poly.pdbx_strand_id
1 'polypeptide(L)' 'MKIIIFNKHDLKYAEEQAKKVSKKCILYLQPEWDKRDEMMPIIVEYVMKNSKWKISLQ' A
#
# COMPACT_ATOMS: atom_id res chain seq x y z
N MET A 1 1.93 10.10 1.59
CA MET A 1 1.17 9.67 0.40
C MET A 1 0.38 8.40 0.74
N LYS A 2 -0.83 8.33 0.30
CA LYS A 2 -1.73 7.23 0.61
C LYS A 2 -2.30 6.67 -0.69
N ILE A 3 -2.19 5.36 -0.86
CA ILE A 3 -2.68 4.69 -2.07
C ILE A 3 -3.69 3.64 -1.68
N ILE A 4 -4.86 3.68 -2.31
CA ILE A 4 -5.93 2.74 -2.07
C ILE A 4 -5.73 1.53 -2.97
N ILE A 5 -5.76 0.34 -2.39
CA ILE A 5 -5.47 -0.91 -3.06
C ILE A 5 -6.76 -1.71 -3.28
N PHE A 6 -7.11 -1.92 -4.54
CA PHE A 6 -8.26 -2.73 -4.94
C PHE A 6 -7.84 -4.17 -5.27
N ASN A 7 -6.62 -4.35 -5.77
CA ASN A 7 -6.12 -5.67 -6.16
C ASN A 7 -4.58 -5.67 -6.18
N LYS A 8 -3.99 -6.81 -6.52
CA LYS A 8 -2.53 -6.97 -6.52
C LYS A 8 -1.82 -6.04 -7.51
N HIS A 9 -2.47 -5.68 -8.60
CA HIS A 9 -1.87 -4.78 -9.59
C HIS A 9 -1.66 -3.38 -9.03
N ASP A 10 -2.49 -2.98 -8.09
CA ASP A 10 -2.35 -1.67 -7.45
C ASP A 10 -1.09 -1.58 -6.61
N LEU A 11 -0.58 -2.69 -6.09
CA LEU A 11 0.70 -2.71 -5.39
C LEU A 11 1.84 -2.33 -6.32
N LYS A 12 1.79 -2.80 -7.55
CA LYS A 12 2.78 -2.45 -8.56
C LYS A 12 2.72 -0.96 -8.90
N TYR A 13 1.51 -0.45 -9.06
CA TYR A 13 1.28 0.98 -9.26
C TYR A 13 1.84 1.79 -8.09
N ALA A 14 1.59 1.33 -6.86
CA ALA A 14 2.09 2.00 -5.66
C ALA A 14 3.61 2.08 -5.65
N GLU A 15 4.29 1.01 -6.04
CA GLU A 15 5.75 1.00 -6.12
C GLU A 15 6.26 2.04 -7.12
N GLU A 16 5.60 2.16 -8.26
CA GLU A 16 5.98 3.16 -9.25
C GLU A 16 5.81 4.57 -8.71
N GLN A 17 4.71 4.82 -8.01
CA GLN A 17 4.47 6.13 -7.40
C GLN A 17 5.48 6.44 -6.30
N ALA A 18 5.85 5.43 -5.51
CA ALA A 18 6.82 5.59 -4.43
C ALA A 18 8.18 6.05 -4.95
N LYS A 19 8.56 5.61 -6.15
CA LYS A 19 9.83 6.01 -6.76
C LYS A 19 9.85 7.48 -7.16
N LYS A 20 8.69 8.09 -7.32
CA LYS A 20 8.55 9.48 -7.78
C LYS A 20 8.54 10.48 -6.64
N VAL A 21 8.38 10.02 -5.39
CA VAL A 21 8.26 10.90 -4.24
C VAL A 21 9.56 10.91 -3.42
N SER A 22 9.71 11.95 -2.60
CA SER A 22 10.85 12.11 -1.72
C SER A 22 10.91 10.98 -0.69
N LYS A 23 12.12 10.60 -0.27
CA LYS A 23 12.33 9.64 0.81
C LYS A 23 11.72 10.10 2.14
N LYS A 24 11.47 11.39 2.28
CA LYS A 24 10.86 11.95 3.48
C LYS A 24 9.34 11.78 3.51
N CYS A 25 8.75 11.38 2.38
CA CYS A 25 7.31 11.18 2.31
C CYS A 25 6.92 9.88 3.00
N ILE A 26 5.94 9.96 3.89
CA ILE A 26 5.39 8.77 4.53
C ILE A 26 4.44 8.09 3.55
N LEU A 27 4.64 6.80 3.34
CA LEU A 27 3.89 6.02 2.37
C LEU A 27 2.89 5.11 3.09
N TYR A 28 1.61 5.21 2.71
CA TYR A 28 0.55 4.38 3.27
C TYR A 28 -0.15 3.58 2.19
N LEU A 29 -0.42 2.32 2.50
CA LEU A 29 -1.29 1.47 1.70
C LEU A 29 -2.59 1.25 2.47
N GLN A 30 -3.71 1.46 1.80
CA GLN A 30 -5.02 1.26 2.40
C GLN A 30 -5.84 0.33 1.52
N PRO A 31 -6.38 -0.78 2.07
CA PRO A 31 -7.26 -1.64 1.29
C PRO A 31 -8.58 -0.91 1.01
N GLU A 32 -9.12 -1.08 -0.20
CA GLU A 32 -10.43 -0.57 -0.52
C GLU A 32 -11.45 -1.27 0.40
N TRP A 33 -12.48 -0.53 0.83
CA TRP A 33 -13.41 -1.01 1.88
C TRP A 33 -14.03 -2.37 1.55
N ASP A 34 -14.55 -2.54 0.34
CA ASP A 34 -15.20 -3.79 -0.07
C ASP A 34 -14.21 -4.94 -0.29
N LYS A 35 -12.93 -4.61 -0.51
CA LYS A 35 -11.87 -5.58 -0.78
C LYS A 35 -10.94 -5.80 0.40
N ARG A 36 -11.19 -5.14 1.53
CA ARG A 36 -10.26 -5.18 2.66
C ARG A 36 -9.98 -6.59 3.16
N ASP A 37 -11.01 -7.45 3.20
CA ASP A 37 -10.84 -8.82 3.70
C ASP A 37 -9.92 -9.65 2.82
N GLU A 38 -9.98 -9.42 1.51
CA GLU A 38 -9.11 -10.09 0.55
C GLU A 38 -7.70 -9.49 0.53
N MET A 39 -7.63 -8.16 0.62
CA MET A 39 -6.38 -7.47 0.41
C MET A 39 -5.55 -7.31 1.67
N MET A 40 -6.17 -7.35 2.85
CA MET A 40 -5.43 -7.11 4.09
C MET A 40 -4.24 -8.08 4.27
N PRO A 41 -4.40 -9.40 4.12
CA PRO A 41 -3.24 -10.31 4.24
C PRO A 41 -2.14 -10.00 3.22
N ILE A 42 -2.54 -9.63 2.01
CA ILE A 42 -1.59 -9.31 0.94
C ILE A 42 -0.83 -8.02 1.27
N ILE A 43 -1.55 -7.00 1.75
CA ILE A 43 -0.94 -5.72 2.12
C ILE A 43 -0.03 -5.89 3.33
N VAL A 44 -0.46 -6.66 4.34
CA VAL A 44 0.37 -6.91 5.52
C VAL A 44 1.69 -7.56 5.13
N GLU A 45 1.63 -8.60 4.31
CA GLU A 45 2.83 -9.27 3.83
C GLU A 45 3.73 -8.31 3.05
N TYR A 46 3.14 -7.52 2.19
CA TYR A 46 3.87 -6.55 1.39
C TYR A 46 4.59 -5.51 2.27
N VAL A 47 3.89 -4.97 3.26
CA VAL A 47 4.46 -3.98 4.19
C VAL A 47 5.58 -4.58 5.02
N MET A 48 5.45 -5.84 5.42
CA MET A 48 6.50 -6.53 6.17
C MET A 48 7.78 -6.69 5.35
N LYS A 49 7.65 -6.90 4.05
CA LYS A 49 8.80 -7.02 3.15
C LYS A 49 9.34 -5.66 2.70
N ASN A 50 8.52 -4.63 2.77
CA ASN A 50 8.85 -3.29 2.29
C ASN A 50 8.54 -2.28 3.38
N SER A 51 9.43 -2.16 4.35
CA SER A 51 9.23 -1.37 5.56
C SER A 51 9.02 0.12 5.33
N LYS A 52 9.28 0.61 4.12
CA LYS A 52 9.00 1.99 3.76
C LYS A 52 7.50 2.31 3.74
N TRP A 53 6.67 1.26 3.61
CA TRP A 53 5.23 1.39 3.60
C TRP A 53 4.63 1.15 4.98
N LYS A 54 3.53 1.83 5.25
CA LYS A 54 2.72 1.62 6.45
C LYS A 54 1.30 1.29 6.03
N ILE A 55 0.57 0.60 6.90
CA ILE A 55 -0.82 0.27 6.66
C ILE A 55 -1.69 1.38 7.20
N SER A 56 -2.61 1.89 6.37
CA SER A 56 -3.63 2.84 6.80
C SER A 56 -4.93 2.10 6.99
N LEU A 57 -5.54 2.23 8.15
CA LEU A 57 -6.85 1.63 8.46
C LEU A 57 -7.89 2.74 8.54
N GLN A 58 -9.08 2.43 8.06
CA GLN A 58 -10.21 3.33 8.23
C GLN A 58 -10.98 2.99 9.48
#